data_6d270dc4e2e72a724ddba2919ee02528
#
_entry.id   6d270dc4e2e72a724ddba2919ee02528
#
_cell.length_a   1.000
_cell.length_b   1.000
_cell.length_c   1.000
_cell.angle_alpha   90.00
_cell.angle_beta   90.00
_cell.angle_gamma   90.00
#
_symmetry.space_group_name_H-M   'P 1'
#
loop_
_entity.id
_entity.type
_entity.pdbx_description
1 polymer ?
#
loop_
_entity_poly.entity_id
_entity_poly.type
_entity_poly.pdbx_seq_one_letter_code
_entity_poly.pdbx_strand_id
1 'polypeptide(L)'
;MNIVEKILARGSGKSSVSPDDVVFAKVDKVMMHDVSGPGVIKVFDKLKKQGISVDKLWDPTKVWVAEDHFVPSAEKVSAENVVKLSKFTKQYGIEKHFKYGMGQYGICHTISHEEAMVMPGDVYVGGDSHTNTTGALGAFACGLGHTDIAYVLLNGKIWFKVPETILFKINGKLPDHVMAKDVILKIIGDIGTDGGNY
;
A
#
# COMPACT_ATOMS: atom_id res chain seq x y z
N MET A 1 -7.15 -19.96 -12.59
CA MET A 1 -6.86 -18.67 -11.91
C MET A 1 -5.41 -18.64 -11.46
N ASN A 2 -4.71 -17.58 -11.81
CA ASN A 2 -3.38 -17.24 -11.28
C ASN A 2 -3.49 -16.71 -9.84
N ILE A 3 -2.36 -16.29 -9.23
CA ILE A 3 -2.34 -15.82 -7.84
C ILE A 3 -3.17 -14.53 -7.64
N VAL A 4 -3.08 -13.58 -8.57
CA VAL A 4 -3.81 -12.29 -8.52
C VAL A 4 -5.32 -12.52 -8.62
N GLU A 5 -5.75 -13.33 -9.59
CA GLU A 5 -7.16 -13.71 -9.74
C GLU A 5 -7.72 -14.39 -8.50
N LYS A 6 -6.95 -15.30 -7.86
CA LYS A 6 -7.37 -15.97 -6.62
C LYS A 6 -7.55 -14.99 -5.45
N ILE A 7 -6.62 -14.05 -5.30
CA ILE A 7 -6.67 -13.04 -4.23
C ILE A 7 -7.86 -12.10 -4.44
N LEU A 8 -8.07 -11.60 -5.66
CA LEU A 8 -9.17 -10.69 -5.97
C LEU A 8 -10.54 -11.39 -5.94
N ALA A 9 -10.62 -12.67 -6.36
CA ALA A 9 -11.82 -13.47 -6.20
C ALA A 9 -12.19 -13.61 -4.71
N ARG A 10 -11.23 -14.01 -3.86
CA ARG A 10 -11.42 -14.06 -2.40
C ARG A 10 -11.86 -12.70 -1.84
N GLY A 11 -11.15 -11.63 -2.16
CA GLY A 11 -11.44 -10.28 -1.67
C GLY A 11 -12.81 -9.78 -2.07
N SER A 12 -13.30 -10.15 -3.25
CA SER A 12 -14.62 -9.76 -3.77
C SER A 12 -15.76 -10.73 -3.42
N GLY A 13 -15.43 -11.88 -2.80
CA GLY A 13 -16.41 -12.91 -2.49
C GLY A 13 -16.93 -13.67 -3.71
N LYS A 14 -16.21 -13.62 -4.84
CA LYS A 14 -16.53 -14.36 -6.05
C LYS A 14 -15.82 -15.71 -6.07
N SER A 15 -16.40 -16.71 -6.72
CA SER A 15 -15.77 -18.02 -6.92
C SER A 15 -14.60 -17.97 -7.92
N SER A 16 -14.67 -17.07 -8.89
CA SER A 16 -13.64 -16.83 -9.89
C SER A 16 -13.73 -15.43 -10.45
N VAL A 17 -12.62 -14.95 -10.97
CA VAL A 17 -12.51 -13.71 -11.75
C VAL A 17 -11.56 -13.94 -12.92
N SER A 18 -11.66 -13.11 -13.94
CA SER A 18 -10.80 -13.12 -15.13
C SER A 18 -10.24 -11.74 -15.40
N PRO A 19 -9.14 -11.62 -16.16
CA PRO A 19 -8.66 -10.31 -16.61
C PRO A 19 -9.80 -9.46 -17.20
N ASP A 20 -9.73 -8.15 -16.97
CA ASP A 20 -10.72 -7.14 -17.33
C ASP A 20 -12.02 -7.12 -16.49
N ASP A 21 -12.29 -8.12 -15.67
CA ASP A 21 -13.40 -8.03 -14.72
C ASP A 21 -13.18 -6.84 -13.75
N VAL A 22 -14.26 -6.12 -13.46
CA VAL A 22 -14.27 -5.10 -12.38
C VAL A 22 -14.87 -5.71 -11.13
N VAL A 23 -14.13 -5.64 -10.03
CA VAL A 23 -14.53 -6.22 -8.74
C VAL A 23 -14.37 -5.20 -7.62
N PHE A 24 -15.27 -5.25 -6.62
CA PHE A 24 -15.06 -4.57 -5.35
C PHE A 24 -14.45 -5.55 -4.36
N ALA A 25 -13.16 -5.39 -4.07
CA ALA A 25 -12.47 -6.26 -3.13
C ALA A 25 -12.34 -5.61 -1.74
N LYS A 26 -12.54 -6.42 -0.70
CA LYS A 26 -12.19 -6.06 0.67
C LYS A 26 -10.68 -5.89 0.78
N VAL A 27 -10.25 -4.83 1.45
CA VAL A 27 -8.85 -4.55 1.71
C VAL A 27 -8.46 -5.16 3.05
N ASP A 28 -7.34 -5.88 3.08
CA ASP A 28 -6.84 -6.52 4.29
C ASP A 28 -5.95 -5.58 5.11
N LYS A 29 -5.17 -4.72 4.44
CA LYS A 29 -4.26 -3.76 5.08
C LYS A 29 -4.11 -2.49 4.26
N VAL A 30 -3.92 -1.37 4.96
CA VAL A 30 -3.67 -0.04 4.38
C VAL A 30 -2.41 0.56 4.98
N MET A 31 -1.55 1.10 4.12
CA MET A 31 -0.37 1.85 4.50
C MET A 31 -0.49 3.32 4.11
N MET A 32 -0.06 4.19 5.00
CA MET A 32 0.21 5.60 4.72
C MET A 32 1.59 5.98 5.25
N HIS A 33 2.13 7.06 4.73
CA HIS A 33 3.37 7.65 5.23
C HIS A 33 3.26 9.18 5.33
N ASP A 34 4.32 9.85 5.77
CA ASP A 34 4.34 11.30 6.03
C ASP A 34 4.18 12.18 4.78
N VAL A 35 4.25 11.62 3.57
CA VAL A 35 3.86 12.30 2.32
C VAL A 35 2.39 12.09 2.00
N SER A 36 1.92 10.83 1.97
CA SER A 36 0.55 10.52 1.56
C SER A 36 -0.50 10.85 2.62
N GLY A 37 -0.17 10.64 3.90
CA GLY A 37 -1.10 10.88 5.01
C GLY A 37 -1.66 12.30 5.04
N PRO A 38 -0.86 13.38 4.91
CA PRO A 38 -1.37 14.74 4.81
C PRO A 38 -2.34 14.96 3.65
N GLY A 39 -2.14 14.28 2.52
CA GLY A 39 -3.06 14.29 1.39
C GLY A 39 -4.41 13.66 1.73
N VAL A 40 -4.39 12.51 2.39
CA VAL A 40 -5.60 11.82 2.88
C VAL A 40 -6.34 12.69 3.91
N ILE A 41 -5.62 13.32 4.84
CA ILE A 41 -6.21 14.24 5.84
C ILE A 41 -6.96 15.39 5.16
N LYS A 42 -6.40 15.98 4.10
CA LYS A 42 -7.09 17.01 3.32
C LYS A 42 -8.39 16.51 2.69
N VAL A 43 -8.43 15.24 2.24
CA VAL A 43 -9.67 14.63 1.72
C VAL A 43 -10.70 14.49 2.84
N PHE A 44 -10.30 14.02 4.02
CA PHE A 44 -11.18 13.92 5.19
C PHE A 44 -11.74 15.30 5.59
N ASP A 45 -10.91 16.35 5.63
CA ASP A 45 -11.35 17.72 5.91
C ASP A 45 -12.37 18.23 4.88
N LYS A 46 -12.18 17.89 3.60
CA LYS A 46 -13.12 18.23 2.54
C LYS A 46 -14.47 17.50 2.72
N LEU A 47 -14.44 16.22 3.00
CA LEU A 47 -15.65 15.42 3.25
C LEU A 47 -16.43 15.96 4.45
N LYS A 48 -15.74 16.29 5.54
CA LYS A 48 -16.33 16.94 6.73
C LYS A 48 -17.07 18.26 6.40
N LYS A 49 -16.42 19.11 5.59
CA LYS A 49 -17.03 20.38 5.13
C LYS A 49 -18.28 20.15 4.28
N GLN A 50 -18.39 19.01 3.62
CA GLN A 50 -19.56 18.62 2.82
C GLN A 50 -20.63 17.88 3.65
N GLY A 51 -20.48 17.78 4.98
CA GLY A 51 -21.42 17.10 5.88
C GLY A 51 -21.34 15.57 5.84
N ILE A 52 -20.29 15.01 5.22
CA ILE A 52 -20.08 13.57 5.18
C ILE A 52 -19.34 13.17 6.46
N SER A 53 -19.90 12.19 7.21
CA SER A 53 -19.28 11.69 8.42
C SER A 53 -17.97 10.97 8.10
N VAL A 54 -16.92 11.38 8.84
CA VAL A 54 -15.61 10.77 8.82
C VAL A 54 -15.12 10.51 10.27
N ASP A 55 -16.06 10.26 11.18
CA ASP A 55 -15.78 10.20 12.63
C ASP A 55 -15.04 8.93 13.04
N LYS A 56 -15.12 7.89 12.22
CA LYS A 56 -14.45 6.61 12.46
C LYS A 56 -13.92 6.01 11.17
N LEU A 57 -12.82 5.26 11.28
CA LEU A 57 -12.35 4.38 10.21
C LEU A 57 -13.14 3.08 10.20
N TRP A 58 -13.16 2.42 9.06
CA TRP A 58 -13.73 1.06 8.94
C TRP A 58 -13.10 0.08 9.94
N ASP A 59 -11.76 0.06 10.05
CA ASP A 59 -11.02 -0.77 11.01
C ASP A 59 -9.60 -0.18 11.20
N PRO A 60 -9.33 0.55 12.29
CA PRO A 60 -8.02 1.14 12.53
C PRO A 60 -6.90 0.11 12.75
N THR A 61 -7.22 -1.14 13.11
CA THR A 61 -6.24 -2.22 13.30
C THR A 61 -5.64 -2.71 11.98
N LYS A 62 -6.31 -2.40 10.88
CA LYS A 62 -5.88 -2.72 9.52
C LYS A 62 -5.04 -1.62 8.88
N VAL A 63 -4.89 -0.50 9.56
CA VAL A 63 -4.17 0.67 9.08
C VAL A 63 -2.85 0.80 9.83
N TRP A 64 -1.79 1.09 9.10
CA TRP A 64 -0.51 1.40 9.68
C TRP A 64 0.17 2.58 8.97
N VAL A 65 1.10 3.23 9.65
CA VAL A 65 1.71 4.47 9.20
C VAL A 65 3.22 4.43 9.44
N ALA A 66 4.00 4.90 8.47
CA ALA A 66 5.43 5.12 8.61
C ALA A 66 5.79 6.61 8.45
N GLU A 67 6.74 7.08 9.23
CA GLU A 67 7.41 8.36 9.01
C GLU A 67 8.78 8.07 8.40
N ASP A 68 8.92 8.19 7.07
CA ASP A 68 10.13 7.75 6.36
C ASP A 68 10.56 8.60 5.16
N HIS A 69 9.73 9.52 4.68
CA HIS A 69 10.06 10.36 3.54
C HIS A 69 10.59 11.73 3.94
N PHE A 70 9.95 12.38 4.92
CA PHE A 70 10.26 13.74 5.36
C PHE A 70 10.91 13.80 6.74
N VAL A 71 11.56 12.74 7.16
CA VAL A 71 12.22 12.65 8.45
C VAL A 71 13.73 12.30 8.30
N PRO A 72 14.64 12.97 9.03
CA PRO A 72 14.39 14.17 9.83
C PRO A 72 13.94 15.33 8.94
N SER A 73 12.91 16.06 9.43
CA SER A 73 12.31 17.13 8.62
C SER A 73 13.29 18.31 8.48
N ALA A 74 13.68 18.60 7.23
CA ALA A 74 14.56 19.73 6.93
C ALA A 74 13.80 21.07 6.84
N GLU A 75 12.46 21.01 6.65
CA GLU A 75 11.63 22.17 6.43
C GLU A 75 10.43 22.21 7.39
N LYS A 76 9.97 23.42 7.73
CA LYS A 76 8.80 23.63 8.59
C LYS A 76 7.55 22.91 8.10
N VAL A 77 7.29 22.96 6.79
CA VAL A 77 6.11 22.32 6.19
C VAL A 77 6.13 20.80 6.38
N SER A 78 7.28 20.18 6.19
CA SER A 78 7.49 18.75 6.42
C SER A 78 7.23 18.38 7.88
N ALA A 79 7.81 19.14 8.81
CA ALA A 79 7.58 18.92 10.24
C ALA A 79 6.09 19.09 10.64
N GLU A 80 5.41 20.09 10.09
CA GLU A 80 3.96 20.27 10.30
C GLU A 80 3.15 19.10 9.77
N ASN A 81 3.54 18.49 8.64
CA ASN A 81 2.88 17.33 8.06
C ASN A 81 3.03 16.09 8.96
N VAL A 82 4.22 15.85 9.51
CA VAL A 82 4.46 14.77 10.48
C VAL A 82 3.59 14.98 11.74
N VAL A 83 3.50 16.21 12.25
CA VAL A 83 2.62 16.53 13.40
C VAL A 83 1.15 16.29 13.08
N LYS A 84 0.67 16.68 11.88
CA LYS A 84 -0.71 16.44 11.44
C LYS A 84 -1.00 14.94 11.36
N LEU A 85 -0.08 14.17 10.79
CA LEU A 85 -0.20 12.72 10.68
C LEU A 85 -0.26 12.07 12.06
N SER A 86 0.61 12.46 12.99
CA SER A 86 0.59 11.99 14.37
C SER A 86 -0.73 12.31 15.11
N LYS A 87 -1.32 13.48 14.87
CA LYS A 87 -2.64 13.83 15.41
C LYS A 87 -3.75 12.95 14.82
N PHE A 88 -3.70 12.72 13.52
CA PHE A 88 -4.65 11.88 12.81
C PHE A 88 -4.60 10.43 13.32
N THR A 89 -3.43 9.82 13.43
CA THR A 89 -3.30 8.45 13.95
C THR A 89 -3.84 8.33 15.36
N LYS A 90 -3.56 9.29 16.23
CA LYS A 90 -4.10 9.33 17.60
C LYS A 90 -5.63 9.50 17.61
N GLN A 91 -6.18 10.39 16.78
CA GLN A 91 -7.61 10.66 16.69
C GLN A 91 -8.41 9.41 16.28
N TYR A 92 -7.87 8.63 15.34
CA TYR A 92 -8.55 7.47 14.76
C TYR A 92 -8.14 6.13 15.39
N GLY A 93 -7.31 6.12 16.43
CA GLY A 93 -6.89 4.90 17.11
C GLY A 93 -5.99 3.99 16.28
N ILE A 94 -5.20 4.56 15.37
CA ILE A 94 -4.20 3.80 14.61
C ILE A 94 -2.98 3.58 15.51
N GLU A 95 -2.84 2.37 16.03
CA GLU A 95 -1.76 2.03 16.97
C GLU A 95 -0.42 1.76 16.28
N LYS A 96 -0.46 1.17 15.09
CA LYS A 96 0.74 0.86 14.31
C LYS A 96 1.25 2.10 13.58
N HIS A 97 2.01 2.92 14.30
CA HIS A 97 2.63 4.14 13.80
C HIS A 97 4.13 4.10 14.07
N PHE A 98 4.91 3.82 13.03
CA PHE A 98 6.38 3.77 13.05
C PHE A 98 6.94 5.18 12.92
N LYS A 99 7.26 5.76 14.08
CA LYS A 99 7.68 7.15 14.20
C LYS A 99 9.18 7.30 14.18
N TYR A 100 9.66 8.29 13.44
CA TYR A 100 11.06 8.64 13.42
C TYR A 100 11.58 8.94 14.84
N GLY A 101 12.76 8.39 15.17
CA GLY A 101 13.42 8.61 16.46
C GLY A 101 12.82 7.88 17.66
N MET A 102 11.78 7.05 17.48
CA MET A 102 11.13 6.30 18.56
C MET A 102 11.58 4.84 18.66
N GLY A 103 12.71 4.50 18.05
CA GLY A 103 13.33 3.16 18.14
C GLY A 103 12.81 2.13 17.12
N GLN A 104 11.56 2.19 16.76
CA GLN A 104 10.94 1.36 15.73
C GLN A 104 10.50 2.23 14.56
N TYR A 105 11.39 2.49 13.64
CA TYR A 105 11.11 3.21 12.40
C TYR A 105 12.01 2.70 11.28
N GLY A 106 11.63 2.95 10.04
CA GLY A 106 12.38 2.56 8.86
C GLY A 106 11.62 2.91 7.59
N ILE A 107 12.15 2.50 6.46
CA ILE A 107 11.52 2.64 5.15
C ILE A 107 10.21 1.83 5.14
N CYS A 108 9.09 2.45 4.76
CA CYS A 108 7.76 1.84 4.82
C CYS A 108 7.69 0.47 4.14
N HIS A 109 8.32 0.31 2.97
CA HIS A 109 8.33 -0.98 2.28
C HIS A 109 9.18 -2.04 3.00
N THR A 110 10.25 -1.65 3.67
CA THR A 110 11.05 -2.56 4.51
C THR A 110 10.28 -2.98 5.76
N ILE A 111 9.65 -2.02 6.45
CA ILE A 111 8.77 -2.29 7.61
C ILE A 111 7.66 -3.28 7.23
N SER A 112 7.07 -3.14 6.04
CA SER A 112 6.01 -4.04 5.57
C SER A 112 6.45 -5.51 5.55
N HIS A 113 7.73 -5.78 5.30
CA HIS A 113 8.32 -7.11 5.26
C HIS A 113 8.77 -7.56 6.66
N GLU A 114 9.53 -6.72 7.36
CA GLU A 114 10.18 -7.07 8.63
C GLU A 114 9.19 -7.22 9.78
N GLU A 115 8.13 -6.41 9.79
CA GLU A 115 7.09 -6.41 10.83
C GLU A 115 5.84 -7.21 10.43
N ALA A 116 5.91 -7.99 9.34
CA ALA A 116 4.80 -8.79 8.82
C ALA A 116 3.49 -7.99 8.68
N MET A 117 3.60 -6.73 8.20
CA MET A 117 2.43 -5.90 7.96
C MET A 117 1.56 -6.44 6.83
N VAL A 118 2.12 -7.28 5.97
CA VAL A 118 1.45 -7.88 4.81
C VAL A 118 1.68 -9.38 4.83
N MET A 119 0.64 -10.15 4.55
CA MET A 119 0.67 -11.60 4.51
C MET A 119 0.36 -12.14 3.11
N PRO A 120 0.85 -13.34 2.75
CA PRO A 120 0.46 -13.98 1.50
C PRO A 120 -1.07 -14.07 1.36
N GLY A 121 -1.57 -13.67 0.21
CA GLY A 121 -3.00 -13.64 -0.09
C GLY A 121 -3.71 -12.35 0.26
N ASP A 122 -3.09 -11.40 0.95
CA ASP A 122 -3.72 -10.11 1.29
C ASP A 122 -4.01 -9.26 0.05
N VAL A 123 -5.10 -8.49 0.11
CA VAL A 123 -5.32 -7.29 -0.69
C VAL A 123 -4.77 -6.12 0.10
N TYR A 124 -3.62 -5.65 -0.32
CA TYR A 124 -2.85 -4.60 0.34
C TYR A 124 -2.83 -3.32 -0.49
N VAL A 125 -3.14 -2.20 0.12
CA VAL A 125 -3.08 -0.90 -0.56
C VAL A 125 -2.23 0.09 0.22
N GLY A 126 -1.51 0.93 -0.50
CA GLY A 126 -0.67 1.95 0.09
C GLY A 126 -0.79 3.29 -0.62
N GLY A 127 -0.57 4.37 0.13
CA GLY A 127 -0.51 5.72 -0.42
C GLY A 127 0.83 6.05 -1.07
N ASP A 128 1.49 5.06 -1.65
CA ASP A 128 2.81 5.17 -2.26
C ASP A 128 2.87 4.43 -3.60
N SER A 129 3.57 4.99 -4.58
CA SER A 129 3.70 4.42 -5.93
C SER A 129 4.49 3.11 -5.97
N HIS A 130 5.33 2.82 -4.97
CA HIS A 130 6.11 1.59 -4.87
C HIS A 130 5.46 0.51 -3.98
N THR A 131 4.20 0.69 -3.61
CA THR A 131 3.44 -0.28 -2.79
C THR A 131 3.42 -1.69 -3.37
N ASN A 132 3.43 -1.82 -4.69
CA ASN A 132 3.49 -3.10 -5.41
C ASN A 132 4.72 -3.95 -5.05
N THR A 133 5.80 -3.36 -4.53
CA THR A 133 6.97 -4.09 -4.01
C THR A 133 6.58 -5.17 -2.99
N THR A 134 5.56 -4.90 -2.17
CA THR A 134 5.06 -5.85 -1.16
C THR A 134 4.36 -7.07 -1.77
N GLY A 135 4.04 -7.04 -3.06
CA GLY A 135 3.60 -8.20 -3.81
C GLY A 135 4.59 -9.35 -3.82
N ALA A 136 5.88 -9.09 -3.56
CA ALA A 136 6.92 -10.11 -3.38
C ALA A 136 6.60 -11.11 -2.25
N LEU A 137 5.77 -10.71 -1.28
CA LEU A 137 5.28 -11.57 -0.21
C LEU A 137 4.06 -12.43 -0.60
N GLY A 138 3.63 -12.38 -1.86
CA GLY A 138 2.46 -13.13 -2.33
C GLY A 138 1.13 -12.44 -2.05
N ALA A 139 1.12 -11.14 -1.85
CA ALA A 139 -0.06 -10.30 -1.76
C ALA A 139 -0.43 -9.68 -3.12
N PHE A 140 -1.68 -9.27 -3.29
CA PHE A 140 -2.04 -8.30 -4.31
C PHE A 140 -1.84 -6.91 -3.71
N ALA A 141 -0.76 -6.24 -4.13
CA ALA A 141 -0.34 -4.96 -3.57
C ALA A 141 -0.45 -3.85 -4.63
N CYS A 142 -1.12 -2.74 -4.28
CA CYS A 142 -1.37 -1.64 -5.20
C CYS A 142 -1.19 -0.27 -4.53
N GLY A 143 -0.50 0.63 -5.24
CA GLY A 143 -0.42 2.05 -4.87
C GLY A 143 -1.69 2.79 -5.27
N LEU A 144 -2.26 3.59 -4.37
CA LEU A 144 -3.49 4.33 -4.59
C LEU A 144 -3.33 5.81 -4.29
N GLY A 145 -4.11 6.63 -4.97
CA GLY A 145 -4.20 8.06 -4.71
C GLY A 145 -4.86 8.39 -3.36
N HIS A 146 -4.65 9.62 -2.89
CA HIS A 146 -5.15 10.07 -1.58
C HIS A 146 -6.67 9.91 -1.41
N THR A 147 -7.43 10.13 -2.49
CA THR A 147 -8.89 10.00 -2.48
C THR A 147 -9.31 8.54 -2.30
N ASP A 148 -8.64 7.63 -3.00
CA ASP A 148 -8.92 6.21 -2.93
C ASP A 148 -8.52 5.63 -1.58
N ILE A 149 -7.37 6.03 -1.03
CA ILE A 149 -6.97 5.67 0.33
C ILE A 149 -8.01 6.19 1.34
N ALA A 150 -8.47 7.45 1.22
CA ALA A 150 -9.51 7.98 2.09
C ALA A 150 -10.82 7.16 1.99
N TYR A 151 -11.20 6.76 0.77
CA TYR A 151 -12.36 5.90 0.56
C TYR A 151 -12.20 4.54 1.24
N VAL A 152 -11.02 3.90 1.10
CA VAL A 152 -10.72 2.61 1.75
C VAL A 152 -10.75 2.74 3.27
N LEU A 153 -10.16 3.81 3.83
CA LEU A 153 -10.17 4.04 5.28
C LEU A 153 -11.60 4.13 5.85
N LEU A 154 -12.55 4.61 5.07
CA LEU A 154 -13.95 4.73 5.50
C LEU A 154 -14.77 3.46 5.22
N ASN A 155 -14.46 2.71 4.15
CA ASN A 155 -15.32 1.64 3.64
C ASN A 155 -14.71 0.23 3.70
N GLY A 156 -13.39 0.09 3.87
CA GLY A 156 -12.68 -1.18 3.94
C GLY A 156 -12.63 -1.96 2.62
N LYS A 157 -12.99 -1.35 1.52
CA LYS A 157 -13.03 -1.97 0.19
C LYS A 157 -12.84 -0.94 -0.91
N ILE A 158 -12.38 -1.39 -2.06
CA ILE A 158 -12.27 -0.57 -3.27
C ILE A 158 -12.44 -1.42 -4.52
N TRP A 159 -12.76 -0.78 -5.62
CA TRP A 159 -12.82 -1.45 -6.91
C TRP A 159 -11.43 -1.69 -7.48
N PHE A 160 -11.27 -2.81 -8.18
CA PHE A 160 -10.11 -3.13 -9.01
C PHE A 160 -10.58 -3.68 -10.34
N LYS A 161 -9.87 -3.33 -11.39
CA LYS A 161 -9.92 -4.06 -12.64
C LYS A 161 -8.94 -5.22 -12.52
N VAL A 162 -9.35 -6.45 -12.74
CA VAL A 162 -8.47 -7.62 -12.65
C VAL A 162 -7.42 -7.54 -13.76
N PRO A 163 -6.11 -7.46 -13.44
CA PRO A 163 -5.08 -7.33 -14.46
C PRO A 163 -4.75 -8.64 -15.15
N GLU A 164 -4.21 -8.55 -16.35
CA GLU A 164 -3.44 -9.63 -16.95
C GLU A 164 -2.19 -9.92 -16.13
N THR A 165 -1.66 -11.12 -16.21
CA THR A 165 -0.47 -11.53 -15.45
C THR A 165 0.62 -12.03 -16.37
N ILE A 166 1.82 -11.49 -16.25
CA ILE A 166 3.02 -11.94 -16.93
C ILE A 166 3.76 -12.92 -16.01
N LEU A 167 4.08 -14.11 -16.52
CA LEU A 167 4.83 -15.12 -15.78
C LEU A 167 6.29 -15.15 -16.24
N PHE A 168 7.20 -14.71 -15.37
CA PHE A 168 8.64 -14.88 -15.56
C PHE A 168 9.11 -16.18 -14.90
N LYS A 169 9.66 -17.10 -15.68
CA LYS A 169 10.28 -18.34 -15.19
C LYS A 169 11.80 -18.17 -15.14
N ILE A 170 12.35 -18.10 -13.95
CA ILE A 170 13.80 -17.98 -13.74
C ILE A 170 14.32 -19.37 -13.38
N ASN A 171 15.17 -19.92 -14.27
CA ASN A 171 15.72 -21.27 -14.13
C ASN A 171 17.23 -21.21 -13.88
N GLY A 172 17.78 -22.25 -13.23
CA GLY A 172 19.20 -22.38 -12.97
C GLY A 172 19.60 -21.77 -11.61
N LYS A 173 20.87 -21.44 -11.49
CA LYS A 173 21.46 -20.79 -10.32
C LYS A 173 22.04 -19.45 -10.73
N LEU A 174 21.98 -18.48 -9.84
CA LEU A 174 22.65 -17.20 -10.05
C LEU A 174 24.17 -17.45 -10.06
N PRO A 175 24.92 -16.90 -11.04
CA PRO A 175 26.38 -16.91 -11.02
C PRO A 175 26.92 -16.15 -9.81
N ASP A 176 28.20 -16.38 -9.50
CA ASP A 176 28.90 -15.60 -8.49
C ASP A 176 28.81 -14.10 -8.82
N HIS A 177 28.65 -13.27 -7.79
CA HIS A 177 28.49 -11.82 -7.84
C HIS A 177 27.19 -11.30 -8.49
N VAL A 178 26.24 -12.17 -8.87
CA VAL A 178 24.90 -11.78 -9.33
C VAL A 178 23.91 -11.91 -8.19
N MET A 179 23.17 -10.83 -7.93
CA MET A 179 22.20 -10.73 -6.84
C MET A 179 20.75 -10.73 -7.34
N ALA A 180 19.80 -10.92 -6.46
CA ALA A 180 18.37 -10.82 -6.78
C ALA A 180 17.98 -9.47 -7.42
N LYS A 181 18.68 -8.38 -7.05
CA LYS A 181 18.50 -7.07 -7.66
C LYS A 181 18.82 -7.08 -9.16
N ASP A 182 19.85 -7.81 -9.58
CA ASP A 182 20.23 -7.88 -11.00
C ASP A 182 19.15 -8.60 -11.82
N VAL A 183 18.47 -9.58 -11.21
CA VAL A 183 17.36 -10.28 -11.85
C VAL A 183 16.19 -9.34 -12.12
N ILE A 184 15.76 -8.55 -11.12
CA ILE A 184 14.65 -7.61 -11.34
C ILE A 184 15.04 -6.49 -12.31
N LEU A 185 16.26 -6.00 -12.26
CA LEU A 185 16.76 -5.00 -13.23
C LEU A 185 16.78 -5.57 -14.66
N LYS A 186 17.15 -6.84 -14.83
CA LYS A 186 17.08 -7.51 -16.14
C LYS A 186 15.64 -7.60 -16.65
N ILE A 187 14.70 -8.00 -15.80
CA ILE A 187 13.27 -8.06 -16.13
C ILE A 187 12.76 -6.67 -16.57
N ILE A 188 13.04 -5.63 -15.79
CA ILE A 188 12.65 -4.25 -16.12
C ILE A 188 13.29 -3.79 -17.43
N GLY A 189 14.57 -4.16 -17.65
CA GLY A 189 15.28 -3.87 -18.90
C GLY A 189 14.63 -4.53 -20.13
N ASP A 190 14.02 -5.70 -19.96
CA ASP A 190 13.38 -6.43 -21.06
C ASP A 190 11.96 -5.92 -21.38
N ILE A 191 11.18 -5.57 -20.37
CA ILE A 191 9.76 -5.16 -20.55
C ILE A 191 9.55 -3.65 -20.48
N GLY A 192 10.56 -2.88 -20.10
CA GLY A 192 10.46 -1.44 -19.84
C GLY A 192 9.88 -1.13 -18.47
N THR A 193 9.99 0.14 -18.06
CA THR A 193 9.48 0.62 -16.76
C THR A 193 7.95 0.52 -16.64
N ASP A 194 7.24 0.60 -17.77
CA ASP A 194 5.78 0.55 -17.84
C ASP A 194 5.25 -0.83 -18.26
N GLY A 195 6.14 -1.80 -18.49
CA GLY A 195 5.76 -3.12 -19.01
C GLY A 195 4.93 -3.98 -18.04
N GLY A 196 4.92 -3.63 -16.76
CA GLY A 196 4.09 -4.26 -15.72
C GLY A 196 3.04 -3.30 -15.12
N ASN A 197 2.73 -2.21 -15.80
CA ASN A 197 1.79 -1.21 -15.33
C ASN A 197 0.36 -1.75 -15.31
N TYR A 198 -0.37 -1.32 -14.24
CA TYR A 198 -1.75 -1.73 -13.97
C TYR A 198 -2.64 -0.50 -13.77
#